data_19c94f5dc2e2cd232a66fe103c7c8f47
#
_entry.id   19c94f5dc2e2cd232a66fe103c7c8f47
#
_cell.length_a   1.000
_cell.length_b   1.000
_cell.length_c   1.000
_cell.angle_alpha   90.00
_cell.angle_beta   90.00
_cell.angle_gamma   90.00
#
_symmetry.space_group_name_H-M   'P 1'
#
loop_
_entity.id
_entity.type
_entity.pdbx_description
1 polymer ?
#
loop_
_entity_poly.entity_id
_entity_poly.type
_entity_poly.pdbx_seq_one_letter_code
_entity_poly.pdbx_strand_id
1 'polypeptide(L)'
;SLTWETVKYDKERSQDLRIDRLDNGETLAQPFAKLSSEFLKTKVIPETDAARIAKICGTKDITVKEENIETGAELIIALRACANKMDEDEVPMESRILFITPTLISLADDMDTTKSREVLKRFSQIIPVPQSRMYTSITLHDGKNSYGYEKTKAAYTLSKDTSPQPGKTYYTKESEGNYKAVSSPSGTQVENYEMTTKPAKNVNFLCVEKSAAVTAMDQYIKYFSPDQDQDGDSHVFKYRNNNLYGHVYENKTAGVYVSHKDN
;
A
#
# COMPACT_ATOMS: atom_id res chain seq x y z
N SER A 1 29.89 5.00 15.39
CA SER A 1 29.60 6.24 14.64
C SER A 1 28.09 6.40 14.49
N LEU A 2 27.59 7.59 14.71
CA LEU A 2 26.18 7.93 14.47
C LEU A 2 26.08 8.41 13.01
N THR A 3 25.28 7.71 12.21
CA THR A 3 25.01 8.11 10.84
C THR A 3 23.57 8.63 10.74
N TRP A 4 23.40 9.77 10.08
CA TRP A 4 22.09 10.38 9.86
C TRP A 4 21.58 10.00 8.47
N GLU A 5 20.34 9.52 8.42
CA GLU A 5 19.64 9.26 7.17
C GLU A 5 18.60 10.38 6.95
N THR A 6 18.70 11.08 5.82
CA THR A 6 17.77 12.16 5.47
C THR A 6 16.67 11.63 4.58
N VAL A 7 15.44 11.70 5.04
CA VAL A 7 14.26 11.24 4.31
C VAL A 7 13.38 12.42 3.92
N LYS A 8 12.89 12.42 2.67
CA LYS A 8 11.97 13.43 2.16
C LYS A 8 10.54 12.89 2.13
N TYR A 9 9.56 13.79 2.24
CA TYR A 9 8.16 13.42 2.02
C TYR A 9 7.96 12.83 0.63
N ASP A 10 7.17 11.75 0.55
CA ASP A 10 6.91 11.04 -0.70
C ASP A 10 5.92 11.79 -1.59
N LYS A 11 4.85 12.30 -1.00
CA LYS A 11 3.74 12.93 -1.71
C LYS A 11 3.08 14.03 -0.89
N GLU A 12 2.65 15.07 -1.60
CA GLU A 12 1.71 16.08 -1.13
C GLU A 12 0.34 15.81 -1.72
N ARG A 13 -0.69 15.91 -0.88
CA ARG A 13 -2.10 15.77 -1.26
C ARG A 13 -2.88 16.95 -0.72
N SER A 14 -3.74 17.53 -1.54
CA SER A 14 -4.61 18.64 -1.12
C SER A 14 -6.00 18.46 -1.72
N GLN A 15 -7.00 18.98 -1.01
CA GLN A 15 -8.38 19.01 -1.45
C GLN A 15 -9.09 20.23 -0.87
N ASP A 16 -9.83 20.93 -1.72
CA ASP A 16 -10.71 22.01 -1.32
C ASP A 16 -12.16 21.52 -1.45
N LEU A 17 -12.91 21.61 -0.36
CA LEU A 17 -14.33 21.29 -0.33
C LEU A 17 -15.10 22.59 -0.05
N ARG A 18 -16.14 22.86 -0.84
CA ARG A 18 -16.97 24.06 -0.70
C ARG A 18 -18.44 23.67 -0.59
N ILE A 19 -19.16 24.35 0.27
CA ILE A 19 -20.62 24.26 0.40
C ILE A 19 -21.15 25.68 0.46
N ASP A 20 -22.14 25.99 -0.37
CA ASP A 20 -22.81 27.25 -0.38
C ASP A 20 -23.50 27.57 0.97
N ARG A 21 -23.56 28.85 1.35
CA ARG A 21 -24.18 29.30 2.61
C ARG A 21 -25.66 28.94 2.68
N LEU A 22 -26.41 29.08 1.55
CA LEU A 22 -27.82 28.79 1.52
C LEU A 22 -28.06 27.29 1.70
N ASP A 23 -27.35 26.43 0.97
CA ASP A 23 -27.47 24.97 1.09
C ASP A 23 -27.14 24.49 2.50
N ASN A 24 -26.09 25.06 3.09
CA ASN A 24 -25.70 24.74 4.47
C ASN A 24 -26.73 25.24 5.49
N GLY A 25 -27.34 26.40 5.27
CA GLY A 25 -28.38 26.98 6.11
C GLY A 25 -29.68 26.18 6.08
N GLU A 26 -30.16 25.79 4.90
CA GLU A 26 -31.35 24.96 4.69
C GLU A 26 -31.25 23.59 5.36
N THR A 27 -30.07 23.04 5.46
CA THR A 27 -29.80 21.72 6.01
C THR A 27 -29.27 21.75 7.45
N LEU A 28 -29.41 22.88 8.17
CA LEU A 28 -29.00 23.06 9.56
C LEU A 28 -27.49 22.83 9.82
N ALA A 29 -26.64 23.25 8.92
CA ALA A 29 -25.17 23.15 8.98
C ALA A 29 -24.61 21.71 9.14
N GLN A 30 -25.42 20.68 9.03
CA GLN A 30 -24.98 19.28 9.13
C GLN A 30 -24.13 18.78 7.96
N PRO A 31 -24.38 19.20 6.69
CA PRO A 31 -23.63 18.69 5.56
C PRO A 31 -22.13 19.00 5.63
N PHE A 32 -21.77 20.20 6.05
CA PHE A 32 -20.37 20.60 6.12
C PHE A 32 -19.56 19.77 7.14
N ALA A 33 -20.09 19.61 8.34
CA ALA A 33 -19.45 18.82 9.40
C ALA A 33 -19.35 17.34 9.01
N LYS A 34 -20.40 16.78 8.38
CA LYS A 34 -20.40 15.42 7.86
C LYS A 34 -19.43 15.26 6.68
N LEU A 35 -19.45 16.17 5.71
CA LEU A 35 -18.62 16.11 4.52
C LEU A 35 -17.13 16.03 4.85
N SER A 36 -16.64 16.91 5.74
CA SER A 36 -15.23 16.91 6.13
C SER A 36 -14.83 15.62 6.87
N SER A 37 -15.68 15.16 7.80
CA SER A 37 -15.46 13.90 8.53
C SER A 37 -15.50 12.67 7.61
N GLU A 38 -16.47 12.59 6.73
CA GLU A 38 -16.64 11.53 5.73
C GLU A 38 -15.46 11.51 4.75
N PHE A 39 -15.04 12.68 4.26
CA PHE A 39 -13.87 12.80 3.39
C PHE A 39 -12.61 12.20 4.03
N LEU A 40 -12.33 12.57 5.28
CA LEU A 40 -11.16 12.02 5.99
C LEU A 40 -11.26 10.51 6.16
N LYS A 41 -12.41 9.99 6.61
CA LYS A 41 -12.62 8.56 6.88
C LYS A 41 -12.65 7.70 5.62
N THR A 42 -13.28 8.19 4.55
CA THR A 42 -13.56 7.36 3.36
C THR A 42 -12.53 7.54 2.25
N LYS A 43 -11.79 8.64 2.22
CA LYS A 43 -10.81 8.94 1.17
C LYS A 43 -9.39 8.99 1.71
N VAL A 44 -9.12 9.84 2.69
CA VAL A 44 -7.76 10.10 3.16
C VAL A 44 -7.17 8.90 3.90
N ILE A 45 -7.89 8.34 4.86
CA ILE A 45 -7.38 7.21 5.66
C ILE A 45 -7.11 5.97 4.79
N PRO A 46 -8.06 5.48 3.95
CA PRO A 46 -7.81 4.31 3.11
C PRO A 46 -6.65 4.49 2.13
N GLU A 47 -6.52 5.67 1.52
CA GLU A 47 -5.43 5.99 0.61
C GLU A 47 -4.08 5.99 1.34
N THR A 48 -4.02 6.63 2.51
CA THR A 48 -2.79 6.71 3.31
C THR A 48 -2.34 5.34 3.80
N ASP A 49 -3.27 4.50 4.28
CA ASP A 49 -2.96 3.15 4.75
C ASP A 49 -2.46 2.26 3.61
N ALA A 50 -3.15 2.29 2.46
CA ALA A 50 -2.75 1.52 1.29
C ALA A 50 -1.36 1.97 0.77
N ALA A 51 -1.11 3.28 0.75
CA ALA A 51 0.19 3.82 0.33
C ALA A 51 1.32 3.43 1.29
N ARG A 52 1.06 3.43 2.60
CA ARG A 52 2.02 2.97 3.63
C ARG A 52 2.40 1.51 3.44
N ILE A 53 1.40 0.64 3.33
CA ILE A 53 1.62 -0.79 3.13
C ILE A 53 2.37 -1.05 1.83
N ALA A 54 1.93 -0.45 0.72
CA ALA A 54 2.58 -0.60 -0.58
C ALA A 54 4.03 -0.10 -0.57
N LYS A 55 4.32 1.01 0.11
CA LYS A 55 5.68 1.56 0.21
C LYS A 55 6.60 0.64 0.99
N ILE A 56 6.15 0.12 2.13
CA ILE A 56 6.91 -0.83 2.95
C ILE A 56 7.15 -2.13 2.16
N CYS A 57 6.11 -2.69 1.53
CA CYS A 57 6.22 -3.91 0.72
C CYS A 57 7.14 -3.75 -0.51
N GLY A 58 7.26 -2.54 -1.05
CA GLY A 58 8.11 -2.22 -2.20
C GLY A 58 9.58 -1.91 -1.84
N THR A 59 9.95 -1.96 -0.57
CA THR A 59 11.34 -1.72 -0.14
C THR A 59 12.23 -2.87 -0.60
N LYS A 60 13.48 -2.54 -0.97
CA LYS A 60 14.48 -3.54 -1.33
C LYS A 60 15.02 -4.25 -0.10
N ASP A 61 15.54 -5.45 -0.30
CA ASP A 61 16.26 -6.25 0.71
C ASP A 61 15.45 -6.64 1.94
N ILE A 62 14.12 -6.52 1.88
CA ILE A 62 13.20 -7.08 2.88
C ILE A 62 12.93 -8.57 2.58
N THR A 63 12.48 -9.32 3.57
CA THR A 63 12.08 -10.70 3.37
C THR A 63 10.71 -10.77 2.70
N VAL A 64 10.67 -11.31 1.47
CA VAL A 64 9.43 -11.49 0.70
C VAL A 64 9.20 -12.97 0.44
N LYS A 65 7.98 -13.43 0.70
CA LYS A 65 7.54 -14.82 0.44
C LYS A 65 6.32 -14.81 -0.46
N GLU A 66 6.42 -15.55 -1.56
CA GLU A 66 5.32 -15.78 -2.48
C GLU A 66 4.65 -17.10 -2.13
N GLU A 67 3.38 -17.04 -1.75
CA GLU A 67 2.63 -18.21 -1.28
C GLU A 67 1.11 -17.98 -1.39
N ASN A 68 0.40 -19.01 -1.81
CA ASN A 68 -1.06 -19.04 -1.79
C ASN A 68 -1.53 -19.73 -0.53
N ILE A 69 -2.30 -19.02 0.29
CA ILE A 69 -2.83 -19.50 1.57
C ILE A 69 -4.34 -19.65 1.43
N GLU A 70 -4.81 -20.90 1.46
CA GLU A 70 -6.23 -21.24 1.32
C GLU A 70 -6.81 -21.85 2.59
N THR A 71 -5.96 -22.44 3.43
CA THR A 71 -6.36 -23.13 4.65
C THR A 71 -5.72 -22.53 5.90
N GLY A 72 -6.38 -22.71 7.04
CA GLY A 72 -5.84 -22.28 8.34
C GLY A 72 -4.52 -22.96 8.69
N ALA A 73 -4.32 -24.22 8.27
CA ALA A 73 -3.07 -24.93 8.50
C ALA A 73 -1.91 -24.32 7.74
N GLU A 74 -2.11 -23.94 6.48
CA GLU A 74 -1.12 -23.23 5.66
C GLU A 74 -0.79 -21.86 6.25
N LEU A 75 -1.81 -21.13 6.72
CA LEU A 75 -1.59 -19.85 7.39
C LEU A 75 -0.71 -19.99 8.63
N ILE A 76 -0.97 -20.98 9.49
CA ILE A 76 -0.17 -21.19 10.69
C ILE A 76 1.27 -21.60 10.34
N ILE A 77 1.48 -22.36 9.28
CA ILE A 77 2.82 -22.68 8.77
C ILE A 77 3.53 -21.42 8.28
N ALA A 78 2.85 -20.59 7.50
CA ALA A 78 3.40 -19.32 6.98
C ALA A 78 3.75 -18.33 8.09
N LEU A 79 2.86 -18.15 9.08
CA LEU A 79 3.12 -17.27 10.23
C LEU A 79 4.26 -17.80 11.11
N ARG A 80 4.38 -19.13 11.26
CA ARG A 80 5.52 -19.74 11.97
C ARG A 80 6.82 -19.52 11.22
N ALA A 81 6.83 -19.66 9.90
CA ALA A 81 7.99 -19.40 9.08
C ALA A 81 8.43 -17.92 9.17
N CYS A 82 7.48 -16.99 9.16
CA CYS A 82 7.72 -15.57 9.41
C CYS A 82 8.35 -15.33 10.79
N ALA A 83 7.75 -15.87 11.85
CA ALA A 83 8.25 -15.70 13.20
C ALA A 83 9.66 -16.30 13.38
N ASN A 84 9.90 -17.50 12.84
CA ASN A 84 11.21 -18.15 12.91
C ASN A 84 12.29 -17.34 12.16
N LYS A 85 11.96 -16.82 10.95
CA LYS A 85 12.90 -15.98 10.19
C LYS A 85 13.26 -14.72 10.98
N MET A 86 12.27 -14.07 11.60
CA MET A 86 12.52 -12.90 12.44
C MET A 86 13.31 -13.24 13.71
N ASP A 87 13.14 -14.46 14.28
CA ASP A 87 13.94 -14.91 15.42
C ASP A 87 15.40 -15.15 15.02
N GLU A 88 15.64 -15.75 13.85
CA GLU A 88 16.97 -15.96 13.29
C GLU A 88 17.69 -14.62 12.96
N ASP A 89 16.91 -13.61 12.58
CA ASP A 89 17.40 -12.25 12.29
C ASP A 89 17.52 -11.38 13.57
N GLU A 90 17.34 -11.98 14.76
CA GLU A 90 17.42 -11.32 16.08
C GLU A 90 16.45 -10.14 16.25
N VAL A 91 15.33 -10.15 15.57
CA VAL A 91 14.29 -9.12 15.69
C VAL A 91 13.51 -9.33 16.99
N PRO A 92 13.34 -8.33 17.88
CA PRO A 92 12.64 -8.49 19.15
C PRO A 92 11.15 -8.89 18.96
N MET A 93 10.71 -9.92 19.66
CA MET A 93 9.34 -10.43 19.54
C MET A 93 8.28 -9.42 20.04
N GLU A 94 8.62 -8.62 21.06
CA GLU A 94 7.71 -7.65 21.70
C GLU A 94 7.35 -6.45 20.81
N SER A 95 8.11 -6.23 19.74
CA SER A 95 7.91 -5.09 18.83
C SER A 95 7.35 -5.47 17.46
N ARG A 96 7.04 -6.76 17.24
CA ARG A 96 6.50 -7.26 15.96
C ARG A 96 5.01 -6.96 15.83
N ILE A 97 4.63 -6.22 14.83
CA ILE A 97 3.23 -5.92 14.47
C ILE A 97 2.87 -6.70 13.22
N LEU A 98 1.80 -7.47 13.29
CA LEU A 98 1.27 -8.25 12.18
C LEU A 98 0.04 -7.56 11.59
N PHE A 99 0.13 -7.14 10.33
CA PHE A 99 -0.99 -6.70 9.52
C PHE A 99 -1.45 -7.88 8.67
N ILE A 100 -2.71 -8.27 8.79
CA ILE A 100 -3.25 -9.46 8.13
C ILE A 100 -4.65 -9.20 7.58
N THR A 101 -5.03 -9.87 6.50
CA THR A 101 -6.39 -9.73 5.97
C THR A 101 -7.41 -10.40 6.89
N PRO A 102 -8.63 -9.82 7.05
CA PRO A 102 -9.67 -10.39 7.92
C PRO A 102 -10.05 -11.83 7.55
N THR A 103 -10.08 -12.15 6.26
CA THR A 103 -10.36 -13.51 5.78
C THR A 103 -9.35 -14.52 6.28
N LEU A 104 -8.06 -14.17 6.29
CA LEU A 104 -7.02 -15.08 6.75
C LEU A 104 -7.01 -15.23 8.27
N ILE A 105 -7.28 -14.17 9.02
CA ILE A 105 -7.33 -14.28 10.47
C ILE A 105 -8.51 -15.18 10.91
N SER A 106 -9.65 -15.11 10.22
CA SER A 106 -10.78 -16.03 10.48
C SER A 106 -10.40 -17.48 10.26
N LEU A 107 -9.56 -17.81 9.28
CA LEU A 107 -9.04 -19.16 9.08
C LEU A 107 -8.16 -19.63 10.27
N ALA A 108 -7.43 -18.72 10.91
CA ALA A 108 -6.66 -19.04 12.11
C ALA A 108 -7.55 -19.27 13.33
N ASP A 109 -8.62 -18.48 13.46
CA ASP A 109 -9.59 -18.60 14.55
C ASP A 109 -10.37 -19.91 14.44
N ASP A 110 -10.77 -20.32 13.24
CA ASP A 110 -11.47 -21.59 12.97
C ASP A 110 -10.62 -22.82 13.34
N MET A 111 -9.30 -22.71 13.31
CA MET A 111 -8.41 -23.80 13.70
C MET A 111 -8.46 -24.12 15.19
N ASP A 112 -8.65 -23.11 16.03
CA ASP A 112 -8.74 -23.17 17.53
C ASP A 112 -7.84 -24.24 18.21
N THR A 113 -6.62 -24.38 17.71
CA THR A 113 -5.65 -25.34 18.24
C THR A 113 -4.64 -24.65 19.16
N THR A 114 -4.03 -25.40 20.08
CA THR A 114 -2.93 -24.88 20.90
C THR A 114 -1.80 -24.34 20.03
N LYS A 115 -1.51 -25.00 18.92
CA LYS A 115 -0.46 -24.60 17.98
C LYS A 115 -0.76 -23.25 17.30
N SER A 116 -2.01 -22.99 16.92
CA SER A 116 -2.39 -21.70 16.31
C SER A 116 -2.26 -20.56 17.32
N ARG A 117 -2.72 -20.78 18.54
CA ARG A 117 -2.61 -19.77 19.62
C ARG A 117 -1.15 -19.46 19.99
N GLU A 118 -0.27 -20.47 20.03
CA GLU A 118 1.16 -20.25 20.33
C GLU A 118 1.87 -19.46 19.25
N VAL A 119 1.55 -19.70 17.97
CA VAL A 119 2.14 -18.94 16.86
C VAL A 119 1.67 -17.49 16.89
N LEU A 120 0.37 -17.25 17.11
CA LEU A 120 -0.18 -15.89 17.18
C LEU A 120 0.40 -15.07 18.34
N LYS A 121 0.74 -15.69 19.47
CA LYS A 121 1.40 -15.04 20.63
C LYS A 121 2.81 -14.51 20.32
N ARG A 122 3.44 -14.95 19.22
CA ARG A 122 4.77 -14.46 18.80
C ARG A 122 4.73 -13.06 18.18
N PHE A 123 3.54 -12.49 17.98
CA PHE A 123 3.33 -11.13 17.50
C PHE A 123 2.74 -10.30 18.64
N SER A 124 3.33 -9.12 18.86
CA SER A 124 2.88 -8.25 19.96
C SER A 124 1.50 -7.64 19.68
N GLN A 125 1.20 -7.41 18.43
CA GLN A 125 -0.08 -6.86 17.98
C GLN A 125 -0.48 -7.45 16.63
N ILE A 126 -1.76 -7.79 16.49
CA ILE A 126 -2.35 -8.29 15.24
C ILE A 126 -3.42 -7.28 14.81
N ILE A 127 -3.26 -6.73 13.61
CA ILE A 127 -4.14 -5.70 13.08
C ILE A 127 -4.79 -6.22 11.80
N PRO A 128 -6.13 -6.46 11.82
CA PRO A 128 -6.84 -6.82 10.59
C PRO A 128 -6.93 -5.63 9.65
N VAL A 129 -6.52 -5.81 8.40
CA VAL A 129 -6.56 -4.79 7.36
C VAL A 129 -7.30 -5.31 6.14
N PRO A 130 -8.30 -4.58 5.61
CA PRO A 130 -9.01 -4.99 4.40
C PRO A 130 -8.08 -5.24 3.22
N GLN A 131 -8.37 -6.28 2.41
CA GLN A 131 -7.57 -6.61 1.22
C GLN A 131 -7.43 -5.43 0.26
N SER A 132 -8.44 -4.54 0.19
CA SER A 132 -8.39 -3.34 -0.65
C SER A 132 -7.27 -2.36 -0.32
N ARG A 133 -6.63 -2.50 0.84
CA ARG A 133 -5.47 -1.69 1.28
C ARG A 133 -4.17 -2.51 1.28
N MET A 134 -4.22 -3.83 1.06
CA MET A 134 -3.08 -4.73 1.16
C MET A 134 -2.59 -5.17 -0.21
N TYR A 135 -1.81 -4.29 -0.85
CA TYR A 135 -1.16 -4.53 -2.13
C TYR A 135 0.34 -4.27 -2.04
N THR A 136 1.14 -5.00 -2.81
CA THR A 136 2.60 -4.79 -2.88
C THR A 136 2.97 -3.48 -3.56
N SER A 137 2.07 -2.92 -4.37
CA SER A 137 2.24 -1.62 -5.02
C SER A 137 0.88 -1.03 -5.40
N ILE A 138 0.75 0.27 -5.31
CA ILE A 138 -0.44 1.02 -5.72
C ILE A 138 -0.07 2.19 -6.62
N THR A 139 -1.00 2.58 -7.47
CA THR A 139 -0.94 3.81 -8.26
C THR A 139 -1.87 4.84 -7.64
N LEU A 140 -1.31 5.94 -7.19
CA LEU A 140 -2.07 7.09 -6.68
C LEU A 140 -2.54 7.95 -7.85
N HIS A 141 -3.82 8.22 -7.92
CA HIS A 141 -4.39 9.11 -8.95
C HIS A 141 -4.04 10.58 -8.69
N ASP A 142 -4.08 11.39 -9.74
CA ASP A 142 -3.71 12.81 -9.72
C ASP A 142 -4.76 13.72 -9.08
N GLY A 143 -5.97 13.21 -8.84
CA GLY A 143 -7.09 13.96 -8.27
C GLY A 143 -7.78 14.92 -9.25
N LYS A 144 -7.40 14.91 -10.54
CA LYS A 144 -8.02 15.71 -11.61
C LYS A 144 -8.95 14.85 -12.47
N ASN A 145 -8.40 13.77 -13.03
CA ASN A 145 -9.15 12.85 -13.89
C ASN A 145 -9.75 11.69 -13.09
N SER A 146 -9.06 11.25 -12.04
CA SER A 146 -9.52 10.21 -11.14
C SER A 146 -9.03 10.46 -9.73
N TYR A 147 -9.74 9.90 -8.74
CA TYR A 147 -9.49 10.10 -7.31
C TYR A 147 -9.09 8.80 -6.64
N GLY A 148 -8.35 8.93 -5.53
CA GLY A 148 -7.93 7.80 -4.72
C GLY A 148 -6.75 7.03 -5.31
N TYR A 149 -6.81 5.71 -5.20
CA TYR A 149 -5.75 4.82 -5.64
C TYR A 149 -6.32 3.54 -6.27
N GLU A 150 -5.51 2.89 -7.08
CA GLU A 150 -5.80 1.56 -7.61
C GLU A 150 -4.59 0.63 -7.45
N LYS A 151 -4.84 -0.68 -7.51
CA LYS A 151 -3.79 -1.69 -7.59
C LYS A 151 -2.96 -1.44 -8.84
N THR A 152 -1.63 -1.34 -8.70
CA THR A 152 -0.74 -1.09 -9.85
C THR A 152 -0.90 -2.19 -10.88
N LYS A 153 -1.17 -1.81 -12.11
CA LYS A 153 -1.26 -2.70 -13.26
C LYS A 153 0.11 -2.81 -13.94
N ALA A 154 0.33 -3.92 -14.65
CA ALA A 154 1.50 -4.04 -15.49
C ALA A 154 1.51 -2.93 -16.56
N ALA A 155 2.64 -2.27 -16.74
CA ALA A 155 2.85 -1.35 -17.84
C ALA A 155 3.96 -1.87 -18.76
N TYR A 156 3.74 -1.70 -20.04
CA TYR A 156 4.64 -2.19 -21.09
C TYR A 156 5.01 -1.03 -22.02
N THR A 157 6.25 -0.99 -22.41
CA THR A 157 6.74 -0.03 -23.43
C THR A 157 7.39 -0.78 -24.57
N LEU A 158 7.37 -0.19 -25.76
CA LEU A 158 8.04 -0.74 -26.92
C LEU A 158 9.53 -0.88 -26.63
N SER A 159 10.09 -2.07 -26.81
CA SER A 159 11.53 -2.29 -26.64
C SER A 159 12.32 -1.58 -27.74
N LYS A 160 13.44 -0.98 -27.35
CA LYS A 160 14.40 -0.38 -28.29
C LYS A 160 15.48 -1.37 -28.70
N ASP A 161 15.47 -2.58 -28.17
CA ASP A 161 16.48 -3.59 -28.47
C ASP A 161 16.28 -4.13 -29.90
N THR A 162 17.33 -4.09 -30.70
CA THR A 162 17.34 -4.63 -32.06
C THR A 162 17.58 -6.14 -32.12
N SER A 163 18.04 -6.71 -31.00
CA SER A 163 18.23 -8.15 -30.80
C SER A 163 17.93 -8.53 -29.36
N PRO A 164 17.49 -9.80 -29.11
CA PRO A 164 17.22 -10.28 -27.75
C PRO A 164 18.44 -10.16 -26.84
N GLN A 165 18.26 -9.55 -25.66
CA GLN A 165 19.30 -9.40 -24.66
C GLN A 165 19.20 -10.52 -23.61
N PRO A 166 20.33 -11.11 -23.15
CA PRO A 166 20.31 -12.12 -22.10
C PRO A 166 19.64 -11.62 -20.82
N GLY A 167 18.72 -12.41 -20.27
CA GLY A 167 18.03 -12.09 -19.01
C GLY A 167 16.84 -11.15 -19.13
N LYS A 168 16.51 -10.65 -20.32
CA LYS A 168 15.29 -9.86 -20.55
C LYS A 168 14.14 -10.74 -21.03
N THR A 169 12.94 -10.45 -20.54
CA THR A 169 11.69 -11.05 -21.03
C THR A 169 10.98 -10.06 -21.93
N TYR A 170 10.63 -10.50 -23.14
CA TYR A 170 9.91 -9.69 -24.11
C TYR A 170 8.45 -10.12 -24.19
N TYR A 171 7.58 -9.18 -24.59
CA TYR A 171 6.14 -9.39 -24.67
C TYR A 171 5.63 -8.97 -26.04
N THR A 172 4.62 -9.67 -26.57
CA THR A 172 3.83 -9.24 -27.73
C THR A 172 2.47 -8.75 -27.27
N LYS A 173 1.97 -7.69 -27.90
CA LYS A 173 0.64 -7.15 -27.64
C LYS A 173 -0.41 -8.00 -28.37
N GLU A 174 -1.29 -8.68 -27.63
CA GLU A 174 -2.41 -9.45 -28.21
C GLU A 174 -3.64 -8.56 -28.43
N SER A 175 -3.91 -7.65 -27.48
CA SER A 175 -4.99 -6.68 -27.54
C SER A 175 -4.64 -5.48 -26.65
N GLU A 176 -5.48 -4.45 -26.61
CA GLU A 176 -5.27 -3.31 -25.75
C GLU A 176 -5.26 -3.71 -24.27
N GLY A 177 -4.11 -3.50 -23.60
CA GLY A 177 -3.87 -3.89 -22.21
C GLY A 177 -3.50 -5.36 -21.98
N ASN A 178 -3.48 -6.21 -23.03
CA ASN A 178 -3.13 -7.62 -22.90
C ASN A 178 -1.83 -7.94 -23.64
N TYR A 179 -0.83 -8.43 -22.88
CA TYR A 179 0.52 -8.72 -23.36
C TYR A 179 0.92 -10.13 -22.96
N LYS A 180 1.49 -10.86 -23.90
CA LYS A 180 1.94 -12.25 -23.71
C LYS A 180 3.46 -12.32 -23.80
N ALA A 181 4.07 -13.00 -22.84
CA ALA A 181 5.50 -13.24 -22.86
C ALA A 181 5.92 -14.09 -24.05
N VAL A 182 7.01 -13.72 -24.69
CA VAL A 182 7.58 -14.42 -25.85
C VAL A 182 8.85 -15.12 -25.42
N SER A 183 8.89 -16.46 -25.61
CA SER A 183 10.03 -17.30 -25.24
C SER A 183 11.24 -17.17 -26.19
N SER A 184 11.03 -16.64 -27.40
CA SER A 184 12.09 -16.38 -28.39
C SER A 184 11.66 -15.20 -29.24
N PRO A 185 12.07 -13.95 -28.92
CA PRO A 185 11.81 -12.81 -29.78
C PRO A 185 12.53 -13.04 -31.12
N SER A 186 11.76 -13.13 -32.19
CA SER A 186 12.33 -13.27 -33.54
C SER A 186 12.88 -11.91 -33.97
N GLY A 187 14.11 -11.90 -34.49
CA GLY A 187 14.84 -10.69 -34.86
C GLY A 187 14.32 -9.94 -36.10
N THR A 188 13.08 -10.13 -36.53
CA THR A 188 12.46 -9.44 -37.66
C THR A 188 11.11 -8.87 -37.22
N GLN A 189 11.07 -7.57 -36.91
CA GLN A 189 9.91 -6.67 -36.98
C GLN A 189 8.61 -7.03 -36.22
N VAL A 190 8.66 -7.90 -35.23
CA VAL A 190 7.57 -7.96 -34.25
C VAL A 190 7.81 -6.87 -33.22
N GLU A 191 6.87 -6.01 -33.01
CA GLU A 191 6.93 -5.03 -31.94
C GLU A 191 7.05 -5.76 -30.60
N ASN A 192 8.27 -5.81 -30.07
CA ASN A 192 8.53 -6.41 -28.77
C ASN A 192 8.34 -5.35 -27.70
N TYR A 193 7.61 -5.69 -26.67
CA TYR A 193 7.39 -4.84 -25.50
C TYR A 193 8.20 -5.33 -24.31
N GLU A 194 8.67 -4.40 -23.50
CA GLU A 194 9.28 -4.69 -22.20
C GLU A 194 8.36 -4.23 -21.09
N MET A 195 8.29 -5.02 -20.03
CA MET A 195 7.53 -4.64 -18.83
C MET A 195 8.31 -3.58 -18.07
N THR A 196 7.77 -2.37 -18.02
CA THR A 196 8.35 -1.24 -17.27
C THR A 196 7.85 -1.18 -15.83
N THR A 197 6.62 -1.61 -15.60
CA THR A 197 6.04 -1.66 -14.25
C THR A 197 5.50 -3.05 -14.00
N LYS A 198 5.96 -3.68 -12.91
CA LYS A 198 5.42 -4.98 -12.47
C LYS A 198 4.00 -4.79 -11.89
N PRO A 199 3.08 -5.72 -12.17
CA PRO A 199 1.76 -5.68 -11.55
C PRO A 199 1.87 -5.89 -10.04
N ALA A 200 1.05 -5.17 -9.30
CA ALA A 200 0.98 -5.37 -7.85
C ALA A 200 0.34 -6.72 -7.53
N LYS A 201 0.82 -7.34 -6.45
CA LYS A 201 0.29 -8.59 -5.91
C LYS A 201 -0.55 -8.33 -4.66
N ASN A 202 -1.46 -9.23 -4.36
CA ASN A 202 -2.27 -9.18 -3.15
C ASN A 202 -1.43 -9.64 -1.96
N VAL A 203 -1.28 -8.81 -0.94
CA VAL A 203 -0.57 -9.16 0.28
C VAL A 203 -1.48 -10.01 1.17
N ASN A 204 -0.96 -11.13 1.65
CA ASN A 204 -1.60 -12.01 2.63
C ASN A 204 -1.48 -11.40 4.03
N PHE A 205 -0.24 -11.19 4.43
CA PHE A 205 0.12 -10.50 5.67
C PHE A 205 1.45 -9.78 5.54
N LEU A 206 1.63 -8.77 6.38
CA LEU A 206 2.84 -7.99 6.51
C LEU A 206 3.23 -7.96 8.00
N CYS A 207 4.41 -8.42 8.33
CA CYS A 207 4.95 -8.28 9.67
C CYS A 207 6.06 -7.22 9.67
N VAL A 208 5.93 -6.26 10.57
CA VAL A 208 6.89 -5.14 10.70
C VAL A 208 7.32 -5.00 12.15
N GLU A 209 8.60 -4.90 12.37
CA GLU A 209 9.16 -4.49 13.65
C GLU A 209 8.94 -2.98 13.82
N LYS A 210 8.43 -2.55 14.97
CA LYS A 210 7.97 -1.18 15.23
C LYS A 210 9.01 -0.09 14.94
N SER A 211 10.29 -0.38 15.10
CA SER A 211 11.38 0.57 14.86
C SER A 211 12.02 0.43 13.47
N ALA A 212 11.61 -0.58 12.67
CA ALA A 212 12.18 -0.82 11.35
C ALA A 212 11.69 0.18 10.29
N ALA A 213 10.47 0.68 10.46
CA ALA A 213 9.88 1.63 9.52
C ALA A 213 9.42 2.91 10.23
N VAL A 214 9.65 4.04 9.58
CA VAL A 214 9.16 5.34 10.02
C VAL A 214 8.12 5.88 9.05
N THR A 215 7.05 6.42 9.62
CA THR A 215 6.00 7.15 8.89
C THR A 215 5.85 8.52 9.49
N ALA A 216 5.63 9.53 8.66
CA ALA A 216 5.33 10.89 9.12
C ALA A 216 4.20 11.48 8.28
N MET A 217 3.40 12.31 8.89
CA MET A 217 2.31 12.99 8.24
C MET A 217 2.16 14.40 8.81
N ASP A 218 2.35 15.40 7.96
CA ASP A 218 2.06 16.79 8.27
C ASP A 218 0.72 17.19 7.66
N GLN A 219 -0.28 17.33 8.50
CA GLN A 219 -1.64 17.63 8.10
C GLN A 219 -2.00 19.07 8.45
N TYR A 220 -2.47 19.80 7.45
CA TYR A 220 -2.95 21.17 7.59
C TYR A 220 -4.42 21.25 7.18
N ILE A 221 -5.23 21.76 8.08
CA ILE A 221 -6.66 21.98 7.86
C ILE A 221 -6.93 23.47 8.09
N LYS A 222 -7.56 24.10 7.08
CA LYS A 222 -8.07 25.48 7.21
C LYS A 222 -9.55 25.50 6.89
N TYR A 223 -10.27 26.23 7.69
CA TYR A 223 -11.69 26.54 7.49
C TYR A 223 -11.85 28.02 7.27
N PHE A 224 -12.65 28.41 6.28
CA PHE A 224 -13.08 29.77 6.04
C PHE A 224 -14.61 29.80 6.07
N SER A 225 -15.15 30.78 6.85
CA SER A 225 -16.57 31.05 6.81
C SER A 225 -16.95 31.77 5.52
N PRO A 226 -18.24 31.81 5.15
CA PRO A 226 -18.69 32.54 3.96
C PRO A 226 -18.23 34.01 3.92
N ASP A 227 -18.23 34.68 5.08
CA ASP A 227 -17.76 36.07 5.17
C ASP A 227 -16.26 36.26 4.95
N GLN A 228 -15.49 35.18 4.95
CA GLN A 228 -14.03 35.13 4.70
C GLN A 228 -13.69 34.57 3.32
N ASP A 229 -14.65 34.02 2.60
CA ASP A 229 -14.47 33.52 1.23
C ASP A 229 -14.46 34.71 0.26
N GLN A 230 -13.30 34.97 -0.37
CA GLN A 230 -13.15 36.07 -1.31
C GLN A 230 -13.71 35.76 -2.70
N ASP A 231 -13.91 34.48 -3.01
CA ASP A 231 -14.31 33.99 -4.32
C ASP A 231 -15.81 33.67 -4.40
N GLY A 232 -16.55 33.77 -3.27
CA GLY A 232 -17.97 33.42 -3.21
C GLY A 232 -18.55 33.53 -1.79
N ASP A 233 -19.76 32.98 -1.62
CA ASP A 233 -20.47 32.95 -0.33
C ASP A 233 -20.57 31.51 0.18
N SER A 234 -19.39 30.89 0.42
CA SER A 234 -19.29 29.47 0.72
C SER A 234 -18.55 29.17 2.01
N HIS A 235 -18.92 28.10 2.67
CA HIS A 235 -18.07 27.45 3.67
C HIS A 235 -16.97 26.68 2.96
N VAL A 236 -15.69 27.03 3.19
CA VAL A 236 -14.55 26.41 2.54
C VAL A 236 -13.72 25.61 3.53
N PHE A 237 -13.51 24.33 3.23
CA PHE A 237 -12.62 23.45 3.97
C PHE A 237 -11.42 23.11 3.07
N LYS A 238 -10.24 23.58 3.46
CA LYS A 238 -8.99 23.29 2.76
C LYS A 238 -8.19 22.27 3.54
N TYR A 239 -7.93 21.15 2.89
CA TYR A 239 -7.11 20.07 3.40
C TYR A 239 -5.81 19.98 2.63
N ARG A 240 -4.69 19.89 3.34
CA ARG A 240 -3.37 19.65 2.77
C ARG A 240 -2.62 18.65 3.65
N ASN A 241 -1.94 17.71 3.03
CA ASN A 241 -1.24 16.65 3.73
C ASN A 241 0.07 16.32 3.00
N ASN A 242 1.18 16.40 3.73
CA ASN A 242 2.48 15.93 3.29
C ASN A 242 2.76 14.58 3.97
N ASN A 243 2.96 13.52 3.18
CA ASN A 243 3.14 12.17 3.69
C ASN A 243 4.53 11.62 3.40
N LEU A 244 5.11 11.05 4.45
CA LEU A 244 6.12 10.00 4.37
C LEU A 244 5.40 8.68 4.63
N TYR A 245 5.15 7.92 3.59
CA TYR A 245 4.28 6.73 3.67
C TYR A 245 4.92 5.56 4.41
N GLY A 246 6.23 5.42 4.37
CA GLY A 246 6.90 4.35 5.10
C GLY A 246 8.33 4.20 4.59
N HIS A 247 9.26 4.71 5.34
CA HIS A 247 10.66 4.52 5.05
C HIS A 247 11.19 3.42 5.97
N VAL A 248 11.65 2.32 5.37
CA VAL A 248 12.32 1.24 6.09
C VAL A 248 13.80 1.55 6.12
N TYR A 249 14.38 1.58 7.32
CA TYR A 249 15.81 1.85 7.47
C TYR A 249 16.67 0.75 6.84
N GLU A 250 17.72 1.13 6.12
CA GLU A 250 18.59 0.20 5.40
C GLU A 250 19.19 -0.89 6.31
N ASN A 251 19.49 -0.54 7.55
CA ASN A 251 20.05 -1.46 8.55
C ASN A 251 19.00 -2.30 9.30
N LYS A 252 17.69 -2.14 9.00
CA LYS A 252 16.57 -2.83 9.67
C LYS A 252 15.62 -3.53 8.71
N THR A 253 16.05 -3.79 7.50
CA THR A 253 15.24 -4.51 6.50
C THR A 253 14.85 -5.91 6.96
N ALA A 254 15.66 -6.56 7.78
CA ALA A 254 15.34 -7.83 8.44
C ALA A 254 14.09 -7.76 9.35
N GLY A 255 13.73 -6.57 9.84
CA GLY A 255 12.53 -6.32 10.64
C GLY A 255 11.23 -6.26 9.82
N VAL A 256 11.28 -6.53 8.51
CA VAL A 256 10.11 -6.51 7.63
C VAL A 256 9.97 -7.84 6.89
N TYR A 257 8.82 -8.48 7.03
CA TYR A 257 8.46 -9.72 6.34
C TYR A 257 7.13 -9.57 5.63
N VAL A 258 7.09 -9.86 4.34
CA VAL A 258 5.91 -9.76 3.48
C VAL A 258 5.56 -11.12 2.91
N SER A 259 4.31 -11.55 3.07
CA SER A 259 3.73 -12.67 2.36
C SER A 259 2.69 -12.16 1.36
N HIS A 260 2.79 -12.55 0.12
CA HIS A 260 1.83 -12.17 -0.92
C HIS A 260 1.46 -13.35 -1.80
N LYS A 261 0.30 -13.25 -2.46
CA LYS A 261 -0.15 -14.25 -3.41
C LYS A 261 0.72 -14.23 -4.67
N ASP A 262 0.76 -15.35 -5.35
CA ASP A 262 1.46 -15.51 -6.62
C ASP A 262 0.81 -14.69 -7.76
N ASN A 263 -0.41 -14.17 -7.55
CA ASN A 263 -1.18 -13.50 -8.60
C ASN A 263 -1.75 -12.15 -8.18
#